data_4ff1da3a5d6b40bdeee5e24d373ca6eb
#
_entry.id   4ff1da3a5d6b40bdeee5e24d373ca6eb
#
_cell.length_a   1.000
_cell.length_b   1.000
_cell.length_c   1.000
_cell.angle_alpha   90.00
_cell.angle_beta   90.00
_cell.angle_gamma   90.00
#
_symmetry.space_group_name_H-M   'P 1'
#
loop_
_entity.id
_entity.type
_entity.pdbx_description
1 polymer ?
#
loop_
_entity_poly.entity_id
_entity_poly.type
_entity_poly.pdbx_seq_one_letter_code
_entity_poly.pdbx_strand_id
1 'polypeptide(L)'
;MKINSGYILTKIFGWKIVGEFPNIKKSIIIFAPHTSYRDGLYGKLYLMQLGVHYKFLSKKEFFKFPLNYFFKIYGSIPVSKTKEYIDYVVELINISHELHIVLSPEGQLAKTIRWKKGYYYMAVRANVPIVVGFIDYKRKEIGIKKVIYTPTDISTVRKEIAQLYSDVIAKYPENFSTELKV
;
A
#
# COMPACT_ATOMS: atom_id res chain seq x y z
N MET A 1 -19.18 -13.69 18.78
CA MET A 1 -19.35 -13.17 17.39
C MET A 1 -18.04 -12.54 16.97
N LYS A 2 -17.26 -13.16 16.07
CA LYS A 2 -16.05 -12.53 15.55
C LYS A 2 -16.49 -11.36 14.66
N ILE A 3 -16.25 -10.13 15.11
CA ILE A 3 -16.57 -8.94 14.31
C ILE A 3 -15.70 -9.02 13.04
N ASN A 4 -16.34 -9.22 11.90
CA ASN A 4 -15.66 -9.29 10.61
C ASN A 4 -15.14 -7.90 10.26
N SER A 5 -13.85 -7.77 9.92
CA SER A 5 -13.22 -6.51 9.52
C SER A 5 -13.94 -5.82 8.35
N GLY A 6 -14.51 -6.61 7.44
CA GLY A 6 -15.35 -6.10 6.36
C GLY A 6 -16.65 -5.47 6.85
N TYR A 7 -17.29 -6.04 7.88
CA TYR A 7 -18.46 -5.43 8.49
C TYR A 7 -18.12 -4.07 9.12
N ILE A 8 -16.99 -3.98 9.83
CA ILE A 8 -16.52 -2.72 10.40
C ILE A 8 -16.31 -1.70 9.27
N LEU A 9 -15.58 -2.08 8.22
CA LEU A 9 -15.25 -1.19 7.12
C LEU A 9 -16.51 -0.70 6.37
N THR A 10 -17.45 -1.60 6.05
CA THR A 10 -18.60 -1.29 5.22
C THR A 10 -19.79 -0.76 6.00
N LYS A 11 -20.14 -1.36 7.15
CA LYS A 11 -21.34 -0.98 7.92
C LYS A 11 -21.09 0.11 8.94
N ILE A 12 -19.92 0.12 9.61
CA ILE A 12 -19.62 1.13 10.63
C ILE A 12 -19.02 2.39 9.97
N PHE A 13 -18.05 2.23 9.09
CA PHE A 13 -17.40 3.37 8.44
C PHE A 13 -18.04 3.78 7.10
N GLY A 14 -18.96 2.96 6.55
CA GLY A 14 -19.70 3.25 5.33
C GLY A 14 -18.86 3.22 4.06
N TRP A 15 -17.78 2.45 4.04
CA TRP A 15 -16.93 2.27 2.86
C TRP A 15 -17.52 1.23 1.91
N LYS A 16 -17.40 1.48 0.62
CA LYS A 16 -17.70 0.51 -0.46
C LYS A 16 -16.40 -0.15 -0.89
N ILE A 17 -16.42 -1.46 -1.03
CA ILE A 17 -15.28 -2.21 -1.56
C ILE A 17 -15.47 -2.35 -3.06
N VAL A 18 -14.45 -1.95 -3.83
CA VAL A 18 -14.50 -1.89 -5.29
C VAL A 18 -13.31 -2.64 -5.89
N GLY A 19 -13.60 -3.41 -6.95
CA GLY A 19 -12.62 -4.27 -7.60
C GLY A 19 -12.39 -5.56 -6.81
N GLU A 20 -11.80 -6.53 -7.48
CA GLU A 20 -11.46 -7.82 -6.91
C GLU A 20 -9.97 -7.91 -6.62
N PHE A 21 -9.63 -8.51 -5.48
CA PHE A 21 -8.23 -8.82 -5.20
C PHE A 21 -7.80 -10.01 -6.07
N PRO A 22 -6.67 -9.91 -6.79
CA PRO A 22 -6.23 -10.97 -7.67
C PRO A 22 -5.88 -12.24 -6.89
N ASN A 23 -6.15 -13.42 -7.48
CA ASN A 23 -5.75 -14.70 -6.91
C ASN A 23 -4.24 -14.94 -7.11
N ILE A 24 -3.43 -14.23 -6.33
CA ILE A 24 -1.96 -14.29 -6.34
C ILE A 24 -1.45 -14.45 -4.93
N LYS A 25 -0.38 -15.22 -4.76
CA LYS A 25 0.22 -15.51 -3.45
C LYS A 25 1.18 -14.43 -2.97
N LYS A 26 1.78 -13.69 -3.90
CA LYS A 26 2.83 -12.71 -3.59
C LYS A 26 2.66 -11.46 -4.43
N SER A 27 2.81 -10.28 -3.84
CA SER A 27 2.77 -9.00 -4.57
C SER A 27 3.39 -7.87 -3.76
N ILE A 28 3.66 -6.77 -4.46
CA ILE A 28 3.83 -5.46 -3.84
C ILE A 28 2.49 -4.72 -4.00
N ILE A 29 1.84 -4.37 -2.89
CA ILE A 29 0.61 -3.58 -2.90
C ILE A 29 0.96 -2.14 -2.60
N ILE A 30 0.58 -1.24 -3.48
CA ILE A 30 0.69 0.20 -3.24
C ILE A 30 -0.69 0.77 -2.95
N PHE A 31 -0.80 1.59 -1.90
CA PHE A 31 -2.01 2.35 -1.60
C PHE A 31 -1.71 3.85 -1.67
N ALA A 32 -2.49 4.55 -2.47
CA ALA A 32 -2.55 6.01 -2.54
C ALA A 32 -4.02 6.46 -2.78
N PRO A 33 -4.37 7.70 -2.46
CA PRO A 33 -3.59 8.71 -1.71
C PRO A 33 -3.32 8.30 -0.26
N HIS A 34 -2.20 8.81 0.29
CA HIS A 34 -1.87 8.62 1.71
C HIS A 34 -1.63 9.97 2.39
N THR A 35 -2.72 10.60 2.82
CA THR A 35 -2.72 11.95 3.39
C THR A 35 -3.17 11.97 4.85
N SER A 36 -3.51 10.80 5.42
CA SER A 36 -3.99 10.65 6.79
C SER A 36 -3.57 9.32 7.40
N TYR A 37 -3.33 9.26 8.70
CA TYR A 37 -3.15 7.98 9.42
C TYR A 37 -4.37 7.06 9.34
N ARG A 38 -5.58 7.62 9.08
CA ARG A 38 -6.80 6.82 8.87
C ARG A 38 -6.72 5.93 7.63
N ASP A 39 -5.93 6.32 6.62
CA ASP A 39 -5.73 5.52 5.40
C ASP A 39 -5.11 4.16 5.75
N GLY A 40 -4.14 4.16 6.69
CA GLY A 40 -3.56 2.93 7.22
C GLY A 40 -4.59 2.04 7.92
N LEU A 41 -5.49 2.62 8.73
CA LEU A 41 -6.56 1.88 9.40
C LEU A 41 -7.51 1.23 8.39
N TYR A 42 -8.01 2.00 7.43
CA TYR A 42 -8.95 1.47 6.42
C TYR A 42 -8.28 0.44 5.50
N GLY A 43 -7.05 0.69 5.09
CA GLY A 43 -6.25 -0.27 4.32
C GLY A 43 -6.04 -1.58 5.07
N LYS A 44 -5.77 -1.51 6.39
CA LYS A 44 -5.66 -2.72 7.23
C LYS A 44 -6.98 -3.48 7.32
N LEU A 45 -8.09 -2.81 7.58
CA LEU A 45 -9.41 -3.45 7.65
C LEU A 45 -9.77 -4.12 6.32
N TYR A 46 -9.43 -3.47 5.20
CA TYR A 46 -9.61 -4.02 3.86
C TYR A 46 -8.79 -5.30 3.65
N LEU A 47 -7.49 -5.28 3.94
CA LEU A 47 -6.62 -6.45 3.78
C LEU A 47 -7.00 -7.60 4.73
N MET A 48 -7.38 -7.29 5.96
CA MET A 48 -7.88 -8.30 6.92
C MET A 48 -9.15 -8.98 6.41
N GLN A 49 -10.04 -8.26 5.72
CA GLN A 49 -11.25 -8.83 5.12
C GLN A 49 -10.90 -9.80 3.99
N LEU A 50 -9.87 -9.51 3.21
CA LEU A 50 -9.42 -10.37 2.13
C LEU A 50 -8.81 -11.69 2.64
N GLY A 51 -8.41 -11.76 3.91
CA GLY A 51 -7.77 -12.94 4.50
C GLY A 51 -6.35 -13.21 4.00
N VAL A 52 -5.73 -12.26 3.30
CA VAL A 52 -4.38 -12.42 2.72
C VAL A 52 -3.29 -12.17 3.75
N HIS A 53 -2.13 -12.80 3.57
CA HIS A 53 -0.97 -12.59 4.42
C HIS A 53 -0.17 -11.37 3.96
N TYR A 54 -0.11 -10.33 4.80
CA TYR A 54 0.53 -9.06 4.44
C TYR A 54 1.45 -8.50 5.53
N LYS A 55 2.39 -7.63 5.11
CA LYS A 55 3.23 -6.80 5.98
C LYS A 55 3.24 -5.36 5.47
N PHE A 56 3.01 -4.40 6.37
CA PHE A 56 3.16 -2.98 6.05
C PHE A 56 4.62 -2.55 6.14
N LEU A 57 5.05 -1.69 5.22
CA LEU A 57 6.31 -0.96 5.35
C LEU A 57 6.07 0.36 6.06
N SER A 58 6.60 0.52 7.25
CA SER A 58 6.43 1.73 8.06
C SER A 58 7.78 2.36 8.42
N LYS A 59 7.80 3.68 8.62
CA LYS A 59 9.03 4.41 8.96
C LYS A 59 9.66 3.87 10.24
N LYS A 60 11.00 3.75 10.26
CA LYS A 60 11.78 3.24 11.38
C LYS A 60 11.51 4.01 12.69
N GLU A 61 11.20 5.30 12.58
CA GLU A 61 10.88 6.17 13.71
C GLU A 61 9.67 5.69 14.53
N PHE A 62 8.72 5.00 13.90
CA PHE A 62 7.54 4.43 14.57
C PHE A 62 7.86 3.18 15.41
N PHE A 63 9.06 2.62 15.27
CA PHE A 63 9.49 1.45 16.05
C PHE A 63 10.27 1.80 17.33
N LYS A 64 10.18 3.07 17.78
CA LYS A 64 10.68 3.49 19.10
C LYS A 64 9.60 3.26 20.16
N PHE A 65 10.02 2.96 21.40
CA PHE A 65 9.11 2.82 22.54
C PHE A 65 8.33 4.15 22.79
N PRO A 66 7.02 4.08 23.09
CA PRO A 66 6.16 2.90 23.25
C PRO A 66 5.50 2.42 21.94
N LEU A 67 5.64 3.14 20.83
CA LEU A 67 4.94 2.86 19.56
C LEU A 67 5.38 1.56 18.88
N ASN A 68 6.59 1.09 19.16
CA ASN A 68 7.13 -0.14 18.57
C ASN A 68 6.23 -1.36 18.79
N TYR A 69 5.61 -1.47 19.97
CA TYR A 69 4.71 -2.58 20.29
C TYR A 69 3.45 -2.55 19.41
N PHE A 70 2.86 -1.36 19.25
CA PHE A 70 1.69 -1.16 18.39
C PHE A 70 1.99 -1.50 16.92
N PHE A 71 3.11 -1.00 16.37
CA PHE A 71 3.46 -1.26 14.97
C PHE A 71 3.81 -2.73 14.69
N LYS A 72 4.41 -3.45 15.65
CA LYS A 72 4.63 -4.89 15.55
C LYS A 72 3.31 -5.68 15.48
N ILE A 73 2.36 -5.40 16.38
CA ILE A 73 1.01 -6.01 16.35
C ILE A 73 0.26 -5.61 15.08
N TYR A 74 0.48 -4.40 14.60
CA TYR A 74 -0.10 -3.91 13.36
C TYR A 74 0.37 -4.72 12.13
N GLY A 75 1.44 -5.50 12.25
CA GLY A 75 2.03 -6.27 11.16
C GLY A 75 2.99 -5.46 10.32
N SER A 76 3.58 -4.41 10.90
CA SER A 76 4.53 -3.54 10.21
C SER A 76 5.97 -4.02 10.36
N ILE A 77 6.78 -3.78 9.33
CA ILE A 77 8.24 -3.90 9.36
C ILE A 77 8.87 -2.52 9.10
N PRO A 78 9.98 -2.19 9.81
CA PRO A 78 10.60 -0.87 9.68
C PRO A 78 11.28 -0.69 8.34
N VAL A 79 11.03 0.45 7.67
CA VAL A 79 11.73 0.82 6.43
C VAL A 79 13.11 1.40 6.75
N SER A 80 14.14 0.89 6.08
CA SER A 80 15.43 1.55 5.93
C SER A 80 15.56 2.16 4.52
N LYS A 81 16.38 3.21 4.39
CA LYS A 81 16.62 3.89 3.09
C LYS A 81 17.81 3.28 2.33
N THR A 82 18.27 2.10 2.71
CA THR A 82 19.45 1.48 2.14
C THR A 82 19.09 0.49 1.03
N LYS A 83 20.05 0.16 0.19
CA LYS A 83 19.88 -0.82 -0.90
C LYS A 83 19.66 -2.23 -0.32
N GLU A 84 20.36 -2.55 0.75
CA GLU A 84 20.27 -3.82 1.49
C GLU A 84 18.84 -4.06 2.03
N TYR A 85 18.09 -2.97 2.26
CA TYR A 85 16.69 -3.12 2.69
C TYR A 85 15.79 -3.68 1.59
N ILE A 86 16.02 -3.29 0.34
CA ILE A 86 15.29 -3.86 -0.80
C ILE A 86 15.62 -5.35 -0.91
N ASP A 87 16.88 -5.73 -0.73
CA ASP A 87 17.33 -7.12 -0.74
C ASP A 87 16.66 -7.93 0.35
N TYR A 88 16.61 -7.41 1.57
CA TYR A 88 15.91 -8.03 2.69
C TYR A 88 14.42 -8.28 2.39
N VAL A 89 13.71 -7.29 1.82
CA VAL A 89 12.28 -7.45 1.48
C VAL A 89 12.09 -8.45 0.35
N VAL A 90 12.96 -8.44 -0.66
CA VAL A 90 12.95 -9.40 -1.77
C VAL A 90 13.16 -10.84 -1.24
N GLU A 91 14.14 -11.03 -0.36
CA GLU A 91 14.39 -12.32 0.27
C GLU A 91 13.18 -12.79 1.08
N LEU A 92 12.59 -11.89 1.90
CA LEU A 92 11.39 -12.20 2.68
C LEU A 92 10.22 -12.66 1.80
N ILE A 93 10.02 -12.02 0.64
CA ILE A 93 9.01 -12.45 -0.35
C ILE A 93 9.36 -13.83 -0.91
N ASN A 94 10.62 -14.06 -1.27
CA ASN A 94 11.05 -15.29 -1.93
C ASN A 94 10.88 -16.51 -1.03
N ILE A 95 11.26 -16.41 0.25
CA ILE A 95 11.18 -17.52 1.21
C ILE A 95 9.75 -17.76 1.73
N SER A 96 8.84 -16.78 1.62
CA SER A 96 7.46 -16.91 2.06
C SER A 96 6.65 -17.74 1.07
N HIS A 97 5.70 -18.55 1.54
CA HIS A 97 4.72 -19.23 0.69
C HIS A 97 3.71 -18.23 0.12
N GLU A 98 3.25 -17.31 0.97
CA GLU A 98 2.31 -16.25 0.65
C GLU A 98 2.74 -14.99 1.40
N LEU A 99 2.89 -13.87 0.69
CA LEU A 99 3.21 -12.58 1.31
C LEU A 99 2.92 -11.41 0.38
N HIS A 100 2.15 -10.46 0.88
CA HIS A 100 1.93 -9.18 0.23
C HIS A 100 2.63 -8.05 1.01
N ILE A 101 3.53 -7.34 0.36
CA ILE A 101 4.18 -6.16 0.96
C ILE A 101 3.39 -4.92 0.61
N VAL A 102 2.96 -4.20 1.64
CA VAL A 102 2.04 -3.05 1.52
C VAL A 102 2.75 -1.75 1.88
N LEU A 103 2.66 -0.76 1.03
CA LEU A 103 3.25 0.56 1.27
C LEU A 103 2.51 1.68 0.54
N SER A 104 2.71 2.92 1.00
CA SER A 104 2.39 4.11 0.21
C SER A 104 3.63 4.58 -0.54
N PRO A 105 3.56 4.77 -1.86
CA PRO A 105 4.68 5.26 -2.65
C PRO A 105 5.06 6.71 -2.32
N GLU A 106 4.15 7.50 -1.77
CA GLU A 106 4.39 8.87 -1.29
C GLU A 106 5.41 8.89 -0.14
N GLY A 107 5.35 7.88 0.76
CA GLY A 107 6.24 7.74 1.90
C GLY A 107 6.09 8.82 2.99
N GLN A 108 5.05 9.66 2.89
CA GLN A 108 4.71 10.72 3.85
C GLN A 108 3.26 11.18 3.65
N LEU A 109 2.70 11.87 4.66
CA LEU A 109 1.34 12.41 4.60
C LEU A 109 1.24 13.78 3.94
N ALA A 110 2.35 14.52 3.93
CA ALA A 110 2.44 15.83 3.28
C ALA A 110 2.61 15.68 1.77
N LYS A 111 2.20 16.69 1.02
CA LYS A 111 2.31 16.73 -0.44
C LYS A 111 3.72 16.41 -0.92
N THR A 112 3.82 15.52 -1.89
CA THR A 112 5.08 15.21 -2.57
C THR A 112 4.84 14.88 -4.04
N ILE A 113 5.71 15.40 -4.89
CA ILE A 113 5.80 15.03 -6.32
C ILE A 113 6.91 13.99 -6.57
N ARG A 114 7.63 13.60 -5.49
CA ARG A 114 8.75 12.64 -5.54
C ARG A 114 8.36 11.33 -4.87
N TRP A 115 7.52 10.56 -5.53
CA TRP A 115 7.17 9.23 -5.04
C TRP A 115 8.40 8.31 -4.98
N LYS A 116 8.47 7.52 -3.92
CA LYS A 116 9.56 6.57 -3.70
C LYS A 116 9.50 5.46 -4.75
N LYS A 117 10.66 5.08 -5.29
CA LYS A 117 10.79 4.06 -6.34
C LYS A 117 10.94 2.63 -5.77
N GLY A 118 11.00 2.48 -4.44
CA GLY A 118 11.27 1.19 -3.78
C GLY A 118 10.28 0.08 -4.15
N TYR A 119 9.00 0.39 -4.26
CA TYR A 119 7.98 -0.58 -4.66
C TYR A 119 8.27 -1.24 -6.00
N TYR A 120 8.74 -0.45 -6.97
CA TYR A 120 9.10 -0.94 -8.29
C TYR A 120 10.30 -1.90 -8.24
N TYR A 121 11.39 -1.48 -7.58
CA TYR A 121 12.58 -2.32 -7.49
C TYR A 121 12.34 -3.61 -6.72
N MET A 122 11.52 -3.58 -5.66
CA MET A 122 11.11 -4.79 -4.94
C MET A 122 10.29 -5.72 -5.85
N ALA A 123 9.32 -5.19 -6.60
CA ALA A 123 8.48 -5.99 -7.50
C ALA A 123 9.29 -6.66 -8.61
N VAL A 124 10.14 -5.89 -9.30
CA VAL A 124 10.99 -6.42 -10.38
C VAL A 124 11.96 -7.47 -9.86
N ARG A 125 12.66 -7.21 -8.75
CA ARG A 125 13.67 -8.12 -8.22
C ARG A 125 13.10 -9.39 -7.59
N ALA A 126 11.90 -9.31 -6.98
CA ALA A 126 11.19 -10.47 -6.47
C ALA A 126 10.36 -11.19 -7.54
N ASN A 127 10.30 -10.66 -8.76
CA ASN A 127 9.47 -11.15 -9.86
C ASN A 127 7.99 -11.33 -9.43
N VAL A 128 7.42 -10.31 -8.81
CA VAL A 128 6.03 -10.30 -8.34
C VAL A 128 5.26 -9.11 -8.91
N PRO A 129 3.93 -9.20 -9.08
CA PRO A 129 3.14 -8.09 -9.60
C PRO A 129 3.04 -6.93 -8.61
N ILE A 130 2.75 -5.74 -9.16
CA ILE A 130 2.34 -4.56 -8.40
C ILE A 130 0.82 -4.48 -8.41
N VAL A 131 0.20 -4.50 -7.24
CA VAL A 131 -1.23 -4.32 -7.06
C VAL A 131 -1.49 -2.86 -6.69
N VAL A 132 -2.26 -2.16 -7.51
CA VAL A 132 -2.58 -0.74 -7.33
C VAL A 132 -3.88 -0.63 -6.56
N GLY A 133 -3.78 -0.42 -5.25
CA GLY A 133 -4.90 -0.17 -4.35
C GLY A 133 -5.19 1.32 -4.20
N PHE A 134 -6.41 1.67 -3.83
CA PHE A 134 -6.82 3.06 -3.65
C PHE A 134 -7.77 3.25 -2.47
N ILE A 135 -7.84 4.49 -1.98
CA ILE A 135 -8.83 4.95 -1.00
C ILE A 135 -9.38 6.29 -1.49
N ASP A 136 -10.68 6.34 -1.80
CA ASP A 136 -11.38 7.55 -2.24
C ASP A 136 -12.36 8.04 -1.18
N TYR A 137 -12.06 9.17 -0.57
CA TYR A 137 -12.88 9.72 0.51
C TYR A 137 -14.17 10.38 0.03
N LYS A 138 -14.20 10.87 -1.20
CA LYS A 138 -15.41 11.49 -1.76
C LYS A 138 -16.47 10.44 -2.07
N ARG A 139 -16.06 9.34 -2.71
CA ARG A 139 -16.97 8.23 -3.05
C ARG A 139 -17.13 7.23 -1.89
N LYS A 140 -16.27 7.33 -0.86
CA LYS A 140 -16.09 6.32 0.20
C LYS A 140 -15.83 4.94 -0.38
N GLU A 141 -14.90 4.86 -1.31
CA GLU A 141 -14.50 3.64 -1.99
C GLU A 141 -13.07 3.25 -1.64
N ILE A 142 -12.88 1.97 -1.37
CA ILE A 142 -11.57 1.35 -1.15
C ILE A 142 -11.49 0.06 -1.95
N GLY A 143 -10.33 -0.21 -2.54
CA GLY A 143 -10.18 -1.44 -3.31
C GLY A 143 -8.96 -1.45 -4.22
N ILE A 144 -9.08 -2.20 -5.31
CA ILE A 144 -8.02 -2.40 -6.31
C ILE A 144 -8.44 -1.78 -7.63
N LYS A 145 -7.56 -0.95 -8.20
CA LYS A 145 -7.76 -0.37 -9.54
C LYS A 145 -7.15 -1.23 -10.63
N LYS A 146 -5.94 -1.77 -10.39
CA LYS A 146 -5.21 -2.53 -11.41
C LYS A 146 -4.16 -3.45 -10.81
N VAL A 147 -3.81 -4.49 -11.54
CA VAL A 147 -2.63 -5.33 -11.30
C VAL A 147 -1.67 -5.19 -12.47
N ILE A 148 -0.41 -4.86 -12.17
CA ILE A 148 0.68 -4.78 -13.16
C ILE A 148 1.52 -6.03 -12.97
N TYR A 149 1.30 -7.05 -13.83
CA TYR A 149 1.93 -8.37 -13.70
C TYR A 149 3.39 -8.35 -14.10
N THR A 150 3.73 -7.59 -15.11
CA THR A 150 5.11 -7.51 -15.62
C THR A 150 5.52 -6.04 -15.68
N PRO A 151 6.08 -5.50 -14.60
CA PRO A 151 6.53 -4.11 -14.60
C PRO A 151 7.58 -3.88 -15.68
N THR A 152 7.28 -2.99 -16.62
CA THR A 152 8.20 -2.53 -17.67
C THR A 152 9.21 -1.53 -17.09
N ASP A 153 9.66 -0.55 -17.86
CA ASP A 153 10.50 0.51 -17.31
C ASP A 153 9.73 1.35 -16.25
N ILE A 154 10.49 1.89 -15.32
CA ILE A 154 9.92 2.62 -14.18
C ILE A 154 9.16 3.88 -14.57
N SER A 155 9.54 4.54 -15.68
CA SER A 155 8.89 5.77 -16.13
C SER A 155 7.48 5.49 -16.64
N THR A 156 7.31 4.42 -17.39
CA THR A 156 6.02 3.95 -17.89
C THR A 156 5.10 3.51 -16.75
N VAL A 157 5.62 2.69 -15.83
CA VAL A 157 4.86 2.25 -14.65
C VAL A 157 4.40 3.43 -13.80
N ARG A 158 5.26 4.44 -13.58
CA ARG A 158 4.89 5.64 -12.81
C ARG A 158 3.82 6.49 -13.49
N LYS A 159 3.91 6.68 -14.81
CA LYS A 159 2.88 7.40 -15.57
C LYS A 159 1.53 6.70 -15.48
N GLU A 160 1.53 5.39 -15.67
CA GLU A 160 0.33 4.58 -15.56
C GLU A 160 -0.31 4.66 -14.17
N ILE A 161 0.49 4.51 -13.10
CA ILE A 161 0.01 4.63 -11.73
C ILE A 161 -0.52 6.03 -11.45
N ALA A 162 0.15 7.10 -11.90
CA ALA A 162 -0.33 8.47 -11.74
C ALA A 162 -1.69 8.69 -12.41
N GLN A 163 -1.87 8.14 -13.61
CA GLN A 163 -3.15 8.20 -14.33
C GLN A 163 -4.25 7.44 -13.60
N LEU A 164 -3.96 6.27 -13.02
CA LEU A 164 -4.93 5.49 -12.24
C LEU A 164 -5.43 6.23 -10.99
N TYR A 165 -4.65 7.15 -10.44
CA TYR A 165 -5.04 7.94 -9.27
C TYR A 165 -5.60 9.33 -9.60
N SER A 166 -5.68 9.72 -10.88
CA SER A 166 -6.09 11.07 -11.29
C SER A 166 -7.53 11.44 -10.88
N ASP A 167 -8.40 10.44 -10.71
CA ASP A 167 -9.81 10.58 -10.32
C ASP A 167 -10.06 10.32 -8.83
N VAL A 168 -9.02 9.99 -8.06
CA VAL A 168 -9.14 9.61 -6.64
C VAL A 168 -9.01 10.83 -5.74
N ILE A 169 -9.96 11.01 -4.85
CA ILE A 169 -9.97 12.15 -3.92
C ILE A 169 -9.48 11.70 -2.54
N ALA A 170 -8.35 12.26 -2.13
CA ALA A 170 -7.75 12.04 -0.82
C ALA A 170 -8.61 12.61 0.32
N LYS A 171 -8.30 12.22 1.57
CA LYS A 171 -8.89 12.86 2.76
C LYS A 171 -8.52 14.35 2.85
N TYR A 172 -7.28 14.67 2.51
CA TYR A 172 -6.73 16.01 2.40
C TYR A 172 -6.20 16.21 0.98
N PRO A 173 -7.05 16.66 0.03
CA PRO A 173 -6.69 16.71 -1.39
C PRO A 173 -5.47 17.61 -1.67
N GLU A 174 -5.29 18.65 -0.88
CA GLU A 174 -4.14 19.59 -0.97
C GLU A 174 -2.79 18.88 -0.70
N ASN A 175 -2.81 17.74 0.01
CA ASN A 175 -1.63 16.96 0.33
C ASN A 175 -1.32 15.82 -0.67
N PHE A 176 -2.13 15.72 -1.74
CA PHE A 176 -1.93 14.70 -2.78
C PHE A 176 -1.56 15.33 -4.12
N SER A 177 -0.76 14.63 -4.91
CA SER A 177 -0.43 15.01 -6.28
C SER A 177 -0.10 13.79 -7.13
N THR A 178 -0.66 13.78 -8.33
CA THR A 178 -0.32 12.84 -9.41
C THR A 178 0.70 13.42 -10.39
N GLU A 179 1.09 14.68 -10.24
CA GLU A 179 2.18 15.30 -10.99
C GLU A 179 3.52 14.82 -10.48
N LEU A 180 3.97 13.67 -10.98
CA LEU A 180 5.20 13.04 -10.51
C LEU A 180 6.42 13.57 -11.27
N LYS A 181 7.43 14.08 -10.55
CA LYS A 181 8.77 14.28 -11.15
C LYS A 181 9.35 12.93 -11.54
N VAL A 182 9.69 12.80 -12.79
CA VAL A 182 10.40 11.62 -13.37
C VAL A 182 11.79 11.49 -12.78
#